data_2f16237d5ece3c811d6a43c02bcff525
#
_entry.id   2f16237d5ece3c811d6a43c02bcff525
#
_cell.length_a   1.000
_cell.length_b   1.000
_cell.length_c   1.000
_cell.angle_alpha   90.00
_cell.angle_beta   90.00
_cell.angle_gamma   90.00
#
_symmetry.space_group_name_H-M   'P 1'
#
loop_
_entity.id
_entity.type
_entity.pdbx_description
1 polymer ?
#
loop_
_entity_poly.entity_id
_entity_poly.type
_entity_poly.pdbx_seq_one_letter_code
_entity_poly.pdbx_strand_id
1 'polypeptide(L)'
;MDRIFPADVVIGAKTITGQSLSSSTDQPCAMISGEKANAAGQSAANSSLCVPGSLDPAKVRGKIVVCTRGSNGRVAKGEVVKDAGGVGMVLCNAAASGDDVSADPHIIPAAHCSYSQCIDIFKYLQSDASPVGEIKTRDAEVGVKPSPVMAAFSSRGPNTITPQILKPDIIAPGVNVIAAYSQEVSPTGLASDSRRVAYMVESGTSMSCPHVAGIAGLLRAKYPKWNPNMVYSAIMTTANRGGNDGVGIRDETGRAATPFSYGSGHVNPARALDPGLVYDTTTHDYLNFICSMRPTNTQGLLPVSLPLPLEELWTVLNCVFHGTDSNPFKCSKDDNHPEDLNYPSISAPCLPSSGSFTVKRRVRNVGGGAVSYTVSITQPPGVTVTVNPSTLSFDGENPDVEKHFKVTFQVHDPVEAANYVFGGIEWSDGKNHHVWSPIVATTKCG
;
A
#
# COMPACT_ATOMS: atom_id res chain seq x y z
N MET A 1 0.99 11.03 -0.67
CA MET A 1 1.73 12.31 -0.59
C MET A 1 0.73 13.44 -0.44
N ASP A 2 1.15 14.53 0.17
CA ASP A 2 0.34 15.73 0.34
C ASP A 2 0.45 16.72 -0.84
N ARG A 3 0.74 16.19 -2.04
CA ARG A 3 0.89 16.96 -3.28
C ARG A 3 -0.03 16.42 -4.35
N ILE A 4 -0.70 17.35 -5.07
CA ILE A 4 -1.51 17.08 -6.26
C ILE A 4 -1.07 17.97 -7.42
N PHE A 5 -1.45 17.60 -8.64
CA PHE A 5 -1.29 18.37 -9.87
C PHE A 5 -2.68 18.72 -10.42
N PRO A 6 -3.28 19.83 -9.96
CA PRO A 6 -4.68 20.13 -10.26
C PRO A 6 -4.91 20.43 -11.74
N ALA A 7 -6.01 19.92 -12.27
CA ALA A 7 -6.53 20.24 -13.59
C ALA A 7 -8.05 20.45 -13.48
N ASP A 8 -8.46 21.68 -13.59
CA ASP A 8 -9.86 22.09 -13.46
C ASP A 8 -10.62 21.87 -14.77
N VAL A 9 -11.77 21.23 -14.68
CA VAL A 9 -12.77 21.15 -15.76
C VAL A 9 -13.84 22.19 -15.45
N VAL A 10 -13.85 23.27 -16.21
CA VAL A 10 -14.82 24.36 -16.08
C VAL A 10 -15.99 24.08 -16.98
N ILE A 11 -17.19 23.90 -16.42
CA ILE A 11 -18.46 23.63 -17.16
C ILE A 11 -19.54 24.55 -16.64
N GLY A 12 -20.01 25.47 -17.49
CA GLY A 12 -20.92 26.54 -17.07
C GLY A 12 -20.34 27.34 -15.90
N ALA A 13 -21.08 27.44 -14.80
CA ALA A 13 -20.63 28.11 -13.59
C ALA A 13 -19.89 27.19 -12.59
N LYS A 14 -19.70 25.91 -12.94
CA LYS A 14 -19.09 24.91 -12.05
C LYS A 14 -17.66 24.62 -12.46
N THR A 15 -16.78 24.51 -11.45
CA THR A 15 -15.41 24.03 -11.60
C THR A 15 -15.27 22.67 -10.89
N ILE A 16 -14.73 21.69 -11.59
CA ILE A 16 -14.47 20.34 -11.08
C ILE A 16 -12.98 20.11 -11.16
N THR A 17 -12.31 19.94 -10.02
CA THR A 17 -10.86 19.78 -9.95
C THR A 17 -10.46 18.31 -10.02
N GLY A 18 -9.93 17.90 -11.16
CA GLY A 18 -9.22 16.63 -11.35
C GLY A 18 -7.71 16.78 -11.23
N GLN A 19 -6.95 15.88 -11.87
CA GLN A 19 -5.48 15.95 -11.93
C GLN A 19 -4.95 15.71 -13.35
N SER A 20 -3.83 16.35 -13.70
CA SER A 20 -3.11 16.13 -14.96
C SER A 20 -1.70 16.72 -14.93
N LEU A 21 -0.86 16.26 -15.87
CA LEU A 21 0.45 16.85 -16.21
C LEU A 21 0.46 17.40 -17.63
N SER A 22 -0.73 17.52 -18.27
CA SER A 22 -0.85 18.08 -19.61
C SER A 22 -1.00 19.60 -19.59
N SER A 23 -1.01 20.23 -20.76
CA SER A 23 -1.35 21.64 -20.92
C SER A 23 -2.84 21.91 -20.70
N SER A 24 -3.20 23.19 -20.55
CA SER A 24 -4.59 23.68 -20.61
C SER A 24 -5.11 23.69 -22.05
N THR A 25 -6.44 23.80 -22.22
CA THR A 25 -7.03 24.19 -23.50
C THR A 25 -6.85 25.71 -23.74
N ASP A 26 -6.69 26.11 -24.98
CA ASP A 26 -6.45 27.53 -25.30
C ASP A 26 -7.69 28.40 -25.04
N GLN A 27 -8.88 27.82 -25.16
CA GLN A 27 -10.17 28.46 -24.97
C GLN A 27 -11.27 27.43 -24.63
N PRO A 28 -12.46 27.90 -24.20
CA PRO A 28 -13.59 27.02 -24.03
C PRO A 28 -13.97 26.34 -25.37
N CYS A 29 -14.23 25.01 -25.31
CA CYS A 29 -14.52 24.17 -26.46
C CYS A 29 -15.83 23.41 -26.25
N ALA A 30 -16.52 23.09 -27.33
CA ALA A 30 -17.66 22.18 -27.26
C ALA A 30 -17.26 20.86 -26.68
N MET A 31 -18.13 20.24 -25.88
CA MET A 31 -17.92 18.95 -25.25
C MET A 31 -18.82 17.86 -25.82
N ILE A 32 -18.32 16.62 -25.81
CA ILE A 32 -19.11 15.46 -26.22
C ILE A 32 -18.72 14.26 -25.37
N SER A 33 -19.69 13.42 -24.96
CA SER A 33 -19.36 12.12 -24.36
C SER A 33 -18.84 11.15 -25.44
N GLY A 34 -17.88 10.30 -25.05
CA GLY A 34 -17.40 9.25 -25.95
C GLY A 34 -18.52 8.35 -26.44
N GLU A 35 -19.55 8.10 -25.63
CA GLU A 35 -20.73 7.35 -26.00
C GLU A 35 -21.48 7.97 -27.23
N LYS A 36 -21.68 9.28 -27.22
CA LYS A 36 -22.33 10.01 -28.32
C LYS A 36 -21.40 10.23 -29.53
N ALA A 37 -20.09 10.08 -29.31
CA ALA A 37 -19.05 10.27 -30.33
C ALA A 37 -18.71 8.99 -31.11
N ASN A 38 -19.51 7.95 -31.04
CA ASN A 38 -19.25 6.64 -31.64
C ASN A 38 -19.11 6.70 -33.15
N ALA A 39 -18.11 6.01 -33.70
CA ALA A 39 -17.96 5.79 -35.14
C ALA A 39 -19.00 4.81 -35.68
N ALA A 40 -19.23 4.84 -36.97
CA ALA A 40 -20.14 3.91 -37.64
C ALA A 40 -19.71 2.45 -37.39
N GLY A 41 -20.66 1.60 -36.99
CA GLY A 41 -20.39 0.20 -36.66
C GLY A 41 -19.76 -0.06 -35.32
N GLN A 42 -19.42 0.97 -34.53
CA GLN A 42 -18.89 0.82 -33.20
C GLN A 42 -19.96 0.91 -32.11
N SER A 43 -19.81 0.14 -31.04
CA SER A 43 -20.73 0.20 -29.91
C SER A 43 -20.52 1.47 -29.07
N ALA A 44 -21.60 2.00 -28.49
CA ALA A 44 -21.55 3.09 -27.53
C ALA A 44 -20.66 2.78 -26.34
N ALA A 45 -20.60 1.50 -25.90
CA ALA A 45 -19.72 1.03 -24.84
C ALA A 45 -18.24 1.17 -25.19
N ASN A 46 -17.83 0.76 -26.40
CA ASN A 46 -16.44 0.91 -26.86
C ASN A 46 -16.03 2.38 -26.98
N SER A 47 -16.90 3.21 -27.55
CA SER A 47 -16.63 4.64 -27.72
C SER A 47 -16.66 5.40 -26.40
N SER A 48 -17.48 5.01 -25.43
CA SER A 48 -17.43 5.58 -24.08
C SER A 48 -16.06 5.36 -23.40
N LEU A 49 -15.40 4.23 -23.71
CA LEU A 49 -14.06 3.92 -23.25
C LEU A 49 -12.96 4.55 -24.11
N CYS A 50 -13.29 5.23 -25.21
CA CYS A 50 -12.33 5.78 -26.16
C CYS A 50 -11.25 4.75 -26.56
N VAL A 51 -11.69 3.56 -26.99
CA VAL A 51 -10.77 2.55 -27.52
C VAL A 51 -10.36 2.89 -28.96
N PRO A 52 -9.22 2.42 -29.46
CA PRO A 52 -8.77 2.71 -30.83
C PRO A 52 -9.84 2.45 -31.88
N GLY A 53 -10.05 3.41 -32.78
CA GLY A 53 -11.03 3.33 -33.88
C GLY A 53 -12.50 3.45 -33.48
N SER A 54 -12.81 3.73 -32.20
CA SER A 54 -14.21 3.82 -31.74
C SER A 54 -14.86 5.20 -31.91
N LEU A 55 -14.06 6.24 -32.09
CA LEU A 55 -14.54 7.63 -32.18
C LEU A 55 -14.70 8.09 -33.63
N ASP A 56 -15.79 8.80 -33.91
CA ASP A 56 -16.08 9.41 -35.22
C ASP A 56 -15.42 10.80 -35.35
N PRO A 57 -14.44 10.99 -36.26
CA PRO A 57 -13.79 12.28 -36.45
C PRO A 57 -14.75 13.43 -36.77
N ALA A 58 -15.86 13.15 -37.44
CA ALA A 58 -16.86 14.20 -37.77
C ALA A 58 -17.59 14.71 -36.52
N LYS A 59 -17.76 13.86 -35.52
CA LYS A 59 -18.39 14.21 -34.22
C LYS A 59 -17.41 14.81 -33.22
N VAL A 60 -16.11 14.47 -33.30
CA VAL A 60 -15.09 14.77 -32.28
C VAL A 60 -14.27 16.01 -32.59
N ARG A 61 -14.03 16.33 -33.89
CA ARG A 61 -13.15 17.42 -34.31
C ARG A 61 -13.43 18.74 -33.61
N GLY A 62 -12.39 19.31 -32.98
CA GLY A 62 -12.43 20.57 -32.24
C GLY A 62 -13.16 20.50 -30.89
N LYS A 63 -13.45 19.31 -30.36
CA LYS A 63 -14.18 19.15 -29.10
C LYS A 63 -13.32 18.54 -28.00
N ILE A 64 -13.72 18.79 -26.77
CA ILE A 64 -13.29 18.03 -25.60
C ILE A 64 -14.15 16.77 -25.50
N VAL A 65 -13.52 15.59 -25.46
CA VAL A 65 -14.20 14.30 -25.36
C VAL A 65 -14.16 13.81 -23.95
N VAL A 66 -15.30 13.40 -23.39
CA VAL A 66 -15.37 12.76 -22.06
C VAL A 66 -15.32 11.24 -22.23
N CYS A 67 -14.19 10.65 -21.82
CA CYS A 67 -13.91 9.21 -21.90
C CYS A 67 -14.02 8.56 -20.52
N THR A 68 -14.52 7.34 -20.43
CA THR A 68 -14.54 6.55 -19.21
C THR A 68 -13.29 5.65 -19.12
N ARG A 69 -12.72 5.50 -17.93
CA ARG A 69 -11.60 4.59 -17.65
C ARG A 69 -12.01 3.13 -17.87
N GLY A 70 -11.10 2.32 -18.41
CA GLY A 70 -11.30 0.88 -18.68
C GLY A 70 -10.64 0.46 -20.00
N SER A 71 -10.46 -0.84 -20.22
CA SER A 71 -9.88 -1.52 -21.39
C SER A 71 -8.46 -1.10 -21.75
N ASN A 72 -8.28 0.10 -22.36
CA ASN A 72 -6.97 0.61 -22.76
C ASN A 72 -6.38 1.58 -21.74
N GLY A 73 -5.06 1.82 -21.82
CA GLY A 73 -4.32 2.72 -20.95
C GLY A 73 -4.86 4.16 -20.95
N ARG A 74 -4.73 4.85 -19.81
CA ARG A 74 -5.27 6.21 -19.63
C ARG A 74 -4.71 7.19 -20.68
N VAL A 75 -3.38 7.20 -20.88
CA VAL A 75 -2.74 8.08 -21.87
C VAL A 75 -3.09 7.72 -23.32
N ALA A 76 -3.28 6.41 -23.61
CA ALA A 76 -3.70 5.96 -24.94
C ALA A 76 -5.09 6.46 -25.35
N LYS A 77 -6.00 6.72 -24.39
CA LYS A 77 -7.28 7.34 -24.68
C LYS A 77 -7.12 8.76 -25.19
N GLY A 78 -6.16 9.51 -24.66
CA GLY A 78 -5.81 10.84 -25.15
C GLY A 78 -5.29 10.80 -26.60
N GLU A 79 -4.51 9.78 -26.97
CA GLU A 79 -4.09 9.56 -28.35
C GLU A 79 -5.29 9.30 -29.28
N VAL A 80 -6.20 8.41 -28.90
CA VAL A 80 -7.43 8.14 -29.66
C VAL A 80 -8.26 9.40 -29.88
N VAL A 81 -8.40 10.24 -28.85
CA VAL A 81 -9.11 11.52 -28.97
C VAL A 81 -8.39 12.47 -29.93
N LYS A 82 -7.06 12.57 -29.85
CA LYS A 82 -6.22 13.37 -30.72
C LYS A 82 -6.35 12.92 -32.18
N ASP A 83 -6.25 11.62 -32.43
CA ASP A 83 -6.34 11.04 -33.78
C ASP A 83 -7.70 11.26 -34.42
N ALA A 84 -8.78 11.32 -33.63
CA ALA A 84 -10.12 11.72 -34.08
C ALA A 84 -10.28 13.24 -34.23
N GLY A 85 -9.24 14.05 -33.98
CA GLY A 85 -9.26 15.51 -34.10
C GLY A 85 -9.84 16.24 -32.89
N GLY A 86 -9.96 15.61 -31.75
CA GLY A 86 -10.33 16.23 -30.48
C GLY A 86 -9.22 17.12 -29.94
N VAL A 87 -9.59 18.18 -29.21
CA VAL A 87 -8.67 19.19 -28.67
C VAL A 87 -8.42 19.04 -27.17
N GLY A 88 -9.14 18.14 -26.50
CA GLY A 88 -8.98 17.85 -25.09
C GLY A 88 -9.74 16.61 -24.69
N MET A 89 -9.40 16.07 -23.51
CA MET A 89 -10.03 14.90 -22.94
C MET A 89 -10.34 15.10 -21.46
N VAL A 90 -11.56 14.80 -21.04
CA VAL A 90 -11.86 14.54 -19.63
C VAL A 90 -11.90 13.03 -19.44
N LEU A 91 -10.99 12.52 -18.61
CA LEU A 91 -10.95 11.11 -18.26
C LEU A 91 -11.73 10.89 -16.97
N CYS A 92 -12.81 10.15 -17.05
CA CYS A 92 -13.68 9.82 -15.94
C CYS A 92 -13.38 8.44 -15.36
N ASN A 93 -13.24 8.32 -14.05
CA ASN A 93 -13.22 7.02 -13.40
C ASN A 93 -14.57 6.31 -13.59
N ALA A 94 -14.50 4.98 -13.76
CA ALA A 94 -15.66 4.11 -13.61
C ALA A 94 -15.92 3.84 -12.10
N ALA A 95 -17.11 3.35 -11.75
CA ALA A 95 -17.48 3.04 -10.37
C ALA A 95 -16.45 2.13 -9.66
N ALA A 96 -15.91 1.13 -10.36
CA ALA A 96 -14.88 0.22 -9.84
C ALA A 96 -13.54 0.90 -9.55
N SER A 97 -13.27 2.08 -10.13
CA SER A 97 -12.05 2.86 -9.88
C SER A 97 -12.23 3.91 -8.78
N GLY A 98 -13.46 4.14 -8.32
CA GLY A 98 -13.77 5.09 -7.24
C GLY A 98 -13.27 6.51 -7.50
N ASP A 99 -12.83 7.16 -6.43
CA ASP A 99 -12.42 8.56 -6.46
C ASP A 99 -10.89 8.75 -6.50
N ASP A 100 -10.12 7.68 -6.69
CA ASP A 100 -8.66 7.74 -6.81
C ASP A 100 -8.24 8.20 -8.22
N VAL A 101 -7.59 9.37 -8.31
CA VAL A 101 -7.14 9.99 -9.55
C VAL A 101 -5.63 10.11 -9.61
N SER A 102 -5.08 10.01 -10.81
CA SER A 102 -3.66 10.14 -11.10
C SER A 102 -3.38 11.28 -12.05
N ALA A 103 -2.28 11.98 -11.86
CA ALA A 103 -1.79 12.97 -12.82
C ALA A 103 -0.97 12.26 -13.91
N ASP A 104 -1.54 12.13 -15.11
CA ASP A 104 -0.86 11.50 -16.24
C ASP A 104 -0.35 12.56 -17.25
N PRO A 105 0.80 12.29 -17.94
CA PRO A 105 1.40 13.21 -18.89
C PRO A 105 0.79 13.13 -20.29
N HIS A 106 -0.54 13.32 -20.41
CA HIS A 106 -1.26 13.22 -21.67
C HIS A 106 -0.63 14.08 -22.80
N ILE A 107 -0.79 13.64 -24.05
CA ILE A 107 -0.28 14.34 -25.25
C ILE A 107 -1.24 15.43 -25.78
N ILE A 108 -2.38 15.60 -25.14
CA ILE A 108 -3.37 16.66 -25.37
C ILE A 108 -3.80 17.22 -24.01
N PRO A 109 -4.41 18.41 -23.96
CA PRO A 109 -5.07 18.90 -22.76
C PRO A 109 -6.01 17.86 -22.16
N ALA A 110 -5.82 17.52 -20.90
CA ALA A 110 -6.62 16.49 -20.24
C ALA A 110 -6.81 16.77 -18.74
N ALA A 111 -7.88 16.23 -18.17
CA ALA A 111 -8.12 16.18 -16.72
C ALA A 111 -8.67 14.82 -16.34
N HIS A 112 -8.03 14.15 -15.38
CA HIS A 112 -8.52 12.91 -14.81
C HIS A 112 -9.40 13.22 -13.59
N CYS A 113 -10.67 12.91 -13.67
CA CYS A 113 -11.69 13.18 -12.66
C CYS A 113 -12.15 11.89 -11.96
N SER A 114 -12.52 12.01 -10.70
CA SER A 114 -13.03 10.92 -9.88
C SER A 114 -14.41 10.44 -10.35
N TYR A 115 -14.84 9.27 -9.86
CA TYR A 115 -16.18 8.75 -10.19
C TYR A 115 -17.29 9.70 -9.72
N SER A 116 -17.19 10.20 -8.47
CA SER A 116 -18.19 11.13 -7.91
C SER A 116 -18.26 12.45 -8.70
N GLN A 117 -17.12 12.99 -9.10
CA GLN A 117 -17.03 14.21 -9.91
C GLN A 117 -17.62 14.02 -11.32
N CYS A 118 -17.39 12.85 -11.90
CA CYS A 118 -17.87 12.55 -13.25
C CYS A 118 -19.38 12.40 -13.34
N ILE A 119 -20.07 12.05 -12.25
CA ILE A 119 -21.54 12.10 -12.22
C ILE A 119 -22.05 13.49 -12.60
N ASP A 120 -21.42 14.53 -12.10
CA ASP A 120 -21.82 15.90 -12.38
C ASP A 120 -21.47 16.31 -13.82
N ILE A 121 -20.31 15.86 -14.33
CA ILE A 121 -19.91 16.11 -15.73
C ILE A 121 -20.91 15.46 -16.70
N PHE A 122 -21.28 14.20 -16.46
CA PHE A 122 -22.26 13.51 -17.31
C PHE A 122 -23.67 14.13 -17.22
N LYS A 123 -24.10 14.58 -16.02
CA LYS A 123 -25.35 15.32 -15.87
C LYS A 123 -25.36 16.61 -16.70
N TYR A 124 -24.25 17.36 -16.67
CA TYR A 124 -24.11 18.57 -17.50
C TYR A 124 -24.22 18.25 -18.97
N LEU A 125 -23.50 17.23 -19.48
CA LEU A 125 -23.56 16.81 -20.88
C LEU A 125 -24.94 16.33 -21.34
N GLN A 126 -25.80 15.93 -20.42
CA GLN A 126 -27.18 15.50 -20.71
C GLN A 126 -28.17 16.65 -20.66
N SER A 127 -27.95 17.63 -19.79
CA SER A 127 -28.87 18.74 -19.53
C SER A 127 -28.68 19.93 -20.52
N ASP A 128 -27.49 20.05 -21.11
CA ASP A 128 -27.16 21.13 -22.02
C ASP A 128 -27.18 20.63 -23.49
N ALA A 129 -27.92 21.34 -24.35
CA ALA A 129 -28.01 21.01 -25.77
C ALA A 129 -26.71 21.30 -26.55
N SER A 130 -25.88 22.22 -26.04
CA SER A 130 -24.61 22.62 -26.63
C SER A 130 -23.53 22.78 -25.58
N PRO A 131 -23.16 21.68 -24.89
CA PRO A 131 -22.26 21.75 -23.75
C PRO A 131 -20.87 22.26 -24.14
N VAL A 132 -20.36 23.20 -23.37
CA VAL A 132 -19.04 23.83 -23.54
C VAL A 132 -18.27 23.70 -22.24
N GLY A 133 -16.98 23.42 -22.35
CA GLY A 133 -16.08 23.37 -21.19
C GLY A 133 -14.67 23.77 -21.51
N GLU A 134 -13.88 23.92 -20.49
CA GLU A 134 -12.48 24.31 -20.57
C GLU A 134 -11.67 23.46 -19.59
N ILE A 135 -10.44 23.08 -19.95
CA ILE A 135 -9.50 22.40 -19.07
C ILE A 135 -8.41 23.38 -18.70
N LYS A 136 -8.25 23.65 -17.40
CA LYS A 136 -7.23 24.56 -16.85
C LYS A 136 -6.33 23.82 -15.90
N THR A 137 -5.08 23.62 -16.27
CA THR A 137 -4.06 23.08 -15.37
C THR A 137 -3.51 24.20 -14.50
N ARG A 138 -3.21 23.87 -13.26
CA ARG A 138 -2.65 24.78 -12.27
C ARG A 138 -1.29 24.29 -11.78
N ASP A 139 -0.56 25.13 -11.06
CA ASP A 139 0.67 24.74 -10.39
C ASP A 139 0.41 23.64 -9.36
N ALA A 140 1.46 22.86 -9.06
CA ALA A 140 1.37 21.80 -8.07
C ALA A 140 0.99 22.36 -6.70
N GLU A 141 -0.01 21.77 -6.06
CA GLU A 141 -0.41 22.10 -4.70
C GLU A 141 0.22 21.13 -3.71
N VAL A 142 0.79 21.67 -2.62
CA VAL A 142 1.38 20.92 -1.51
C VAL A 142 0.61 21.17 -0.22
N GLY A 143 0.78 20.28 0.76
CA GLY A 143 0.08 20.39 2.04
C GLY A 143 -1.39 19.96 1.99
N VAL A 144 -1.77 19.18 0.97
CA VAL A 144 -3.14 18.69 0.79
C VAL A 144 -3.53 17.76 1.96
N LYS A 145 -4.74 17.93 2.46
CA LYS A 145 -5.32 17.12 3.55
C LYS A 145 -6.60 16.43 3.10
N PRO A 146 -6.84 15.18 3.56
CA PRO A 146 -5.96 14.34 4.38
C PRO A 146 -4.79 13.75 3.59
N SER A 147 -3.67 13.47 4.27
CA SER A 147 -2.53 12.73 3.71
C SER A 147 -1.77 12.02 4.85
N PRO A 148 -1.31 10.75 4.68
CA PRO A 148 -1.50 9.91 3.50
C PRO A 148 -2.93 9.35 3.41
N VAL A 149 -3.34 9.03 2.18
CA VAL A 149 -4.53 8.24 1.87
C VAL A 149 -4.08 7.01 1.10
N MET A 150 -4.69 5.86 1.38
CA MET A 150 -4.36 4.62 0.68
C MET A 150 -4.81 4.69 -0.77
N ALA A 151 -3.92 4.34 -1.69
CA ALA A 151 -4.26 4.25 -3.09
C ALA A 151 -5.14 3.01 -3.37
N ALA A 152 -6.14 3.14 -4.23
CA ALA A 152 -7.04 2.05 -4.61
C ALA A 152 -6.30 0.85 -5.23
N PHE A 153 -5.21 1.11 -5.96
CA PHE A 153 -4.41 0.06 -6.59
C PHE A 153 -3.51 -0.71 -5.61
N SER A 154 -3.36 -0.26 -4.36
CA SER A 154 -2.52 -0.93 -3.37
C SER A 154 -3.20 -2.19 -2.85
N SER A 155 -2.54 -3.35 -2.99
CA SER A 155 -3.08 -4.63 -2.53
C SER A 155 -3.33 -4.63 -1.02
N ARG A 156 -4.38 -5.36 -0.62
CA ARG A 156 -4.81 -5.49 0.78
C ARG A 156 -4.50 -6.90 1.30
N GLY A 157 -4.20 -6.99 2.60
CA GLY A 157 -4.23 -8.26 3.32
C GLY A 157 -5.67 -8.79 3.51
N PRO A 158 -5.80 -9.96 4.13
CA PRO A 158 -4.74 -10.78 4.72
C PRO A 158 -3.89 -11.52 3.66
N ASN A 159 -2.72 -12.04 4.08
CA ASN A 159 -1.97 -12.99 3.27
C ASN A 159 -2.77 -14.30 3.21
N THR A 160 -3.10 -14.75 2.00
CA THR A 160 -3.96 -15.91 1.78
C THR A 160 -3.24 -17.26 1.98
N ILE A 161 -1.91 -17.27 1.98
CA ILE A 161 -1.10 -18.49 2.16
C ILE A 161 -0.69 -18.65 3.64
N THR A 162 -0.23 -17.55 4.25
CA THR A 162 0.24 -17.50 5.63
C THR A 162 -0.40 -16.33 6.37
N PRO A 163 -1.69 -16.44 6.73
CA PRO A 163 -2.42 -15.36 7.41
C PRO A 163 -1.85 -14.99 8.78
N GLN A 164 -0.97 -15.84 9.33
CA GLN A 164 -0.19 -15.57 10.55
C GLN A 164 0.84 -14.46 10.38
N ILE A 165 1.14 -14.06 9.15
CA ILE A 165 2.02 -12.92 8.87
C ILE A 165 1.17 -11.80 8.29
N LEU A 166 1.09 -10.67 9.01
CA LEU A 166 0.38 -9.49 8.53
C LEU A 166 1.07 -8.94 7.27
N LYS A 167 0.29 -8.72 6.23
CA LYS A 167 0.67 -7.99 5.01
C LYS A 167 -0.40 -6.96 4.65
N PRO A 168 0.00 -5.78 4.08
CA PRO A 168 1.39 -5.34 3.85
C PRO A 168 2.13 -5.06 5.16
N ASP A 169 3.44 -4.83 5.08
CA ASP A 169 4.28 -4.54 6.25
C ASP A 169 4.24 -3.07 6.63
N ILE A 170 4.29 -2.21 5.60
CA ILE A 170 4.46 -0.75 5.74
C ILE A 170 3.95 -0.07 4.48
N ILE A 171 3.60 1.20 4.56
CA ILE A 171 3.32 2.04 3.40
C ILE A 171 4.33 3.18 3.26
N ALA A 172 4.53 3.60 2.02
CA ALA A 172 5.41 4.71 1.64
C ALA A 172 4.78 5.51 0.49
N PRO A 173 5.28 6.71 0.17
CA PRO A 173 4.79 7.50 -0.94
C PRO A 173 4.79 6.71 -2.25
N GLY A 174 3.62 6.60 -2.90
CA GLY A 174 3.43 5.81 -4.11
C GLY A 174 2.51 6.47 -5.14
N VAL A 175 1.97 7.68 -4.87
CA VAL A 175 1.09 8.42 -5.78
C VAL A 175 1.74 9.75 -6.13
N ASN A 176 1.75 10.11 -7.41
CA ASN A 176 2.34 11.35 -7.92
C ASN A 176 3.79 11.57 -7.47
N VAL A 177 4.61 10.52 -7.56
CA VAL A 177 6.03 10.56 -7.17
C VAL A 177 6.84 11.09 -8.33
N ILE A 178 7.60 12.17 -8.10
CA ILE A 178 8.58 12.69 -9.05
C ILE A 178 9.85 11.87 -8.91
N ALA A 179 10.30 11.27 -10.01
CA ALA A 179 11.53 10.47 -10.05
C ALA A 179 12.32 10.73 -11.34
N ALA A 180 13.61 10.36 -11.33
CA ALA A 180 14.43 10.37 -12.53
C ALA A 180 13.83 9.41 -13.56
N TYR A 181 13.90 9.81 -14.82
CA TYR A 181 13.34 9.05 -15.93
C TYR A 181 14.32 8.95 -17.10
N SER A 182 14.22 7.86 -17.86
CA SER A 182 15.09 7.66 -19.03
C SER A 182 14.74 8.61 -20.17
N GLN A 183 15.70 9.31 -20.71
CA GLN A 183 15.51 10.17 -21.88
C GLN A 183 15.46 9.38 -23.21
N GLU A 184 15.54 8.07 -23.17
CA GLU A 184 15.44 7.19 -24.35
C GLU A 184 13.98 6.88 -24.72
N VAL A 185 13.05 7.06 -23.77
CA VAL A 185 11.62 6.79 -23.95
C VAL A 185 10.78 8.03 -23.65
N SER A 186 9.57 8.08 -24.24
CA SER A 186 8.64 9.17 -23.97
C SER A 186 7.89 8.98 -22.64
N PRO A 187 7.41 10.07 -22.01
CA PRO A 187 6.64 9.99 -20.77
C PRO A 187 5.40 9.08 -20.84
N THR A 188 4.78 8.97 -22.01
CA THR A 188 3.58 8.14 -22.21
C THR A 188 3.88 6.73 -22.70
N GLY A 189 5.11 6.48 -23.21
CA GLY A 189 5.43 5.25 -23.93
C GLY A 189 4.74 5.12 -25.30
N LEU A 190 3.97 6.11 -25.73
CA LEU A 190 3.30 6.10 -27.04
C LEU A 190 4.28 6.44 -28.16
N ALA A 191 4.14 5.78 -29.31
CA ALA A 191 4.99 6.05 -30.47
C ALA A 191 4.81 7.48 -31.02
N SER A 192 3.63 8.09 -30.83
CA SER A 192 3.31 9.47 -31.22
C SER A 192 3.88 10.53 -30.28
N ASP A 193 4.43 10.14 -29.12
CA ASP A 193 4.98 11.06 -28.11
C ASP A 193 6.49 11.20 -28.28
N SER A 194 6.94 12.29 -28.84
CA SER A 194 8.35 12.59 -29.06
C SER A 194 9.05 13.26 -27.87
N ARG A 195 8.34 13.57 -26.79
CA ARG A 195 8.93 14.20 -25.59
C ARG A 195 10.02 13.33 -24.98
N ARG A 196 11.07 13.97 -24.48
CA ARG A 196 12.12 13.32 -23.69
C ARG A 196 12.35 14.15 -22.43
N VAL A 197 12.23 13.54 -21.29
CA VAL A 197 12.26 14.24 -19.99
C VAL A 197 13.22 13.55 -19.04
N ALA A 198 13.93 14.35 -18.22
CA ALA A 198 14.86 13.82 -17.22
C ALA A 198 14.13 13.35 -15.94
N TYR A 199 12.93 13.85 -15.70
CA TYR A 199 12.09 13.51 -14.55
C TYR A 199 10.66 13.28 -15.00
N MET A 200 9.99 12.37 -14.32
CA MET A 200 8.60 12.03 -14.58
C MET A 200 7.84 11.89 -13.26
N VAL A 201 6.53 12.06 -13.33
CA VAL A 201 5.61 11.77 -12.23
C VAL A 201 4.93 10.44 -12.48
N GLU A 202 5.06 9.52 -11.53
CA GLU A 202 4.50 8.18 -11.62
C GLU A 202 3.71 7.82 -10.36
N SER A 203 2.76 6.88 -10.51
CA SER A 203 1.97 6.34 -9.41
C SER A 203 1.94 4.82 -9.47
N GLY A 204 2.25 4.17 -8.33
CA GLY A 204 2.26 2.72 -8.20
C GLY A 204 2.93 2.30 -6.89
N THR A 205 2.68 1.07 -6.46
CA THR A 205 3.44 0.44 -5.36
C THR A 205 4.92 0.30 -5.72
N SER A 206 5.25 0.26 -7.03
CA SER A 206 6.61 0.30 -7.55
C SER A 206 7.36 1.61 -7.20
N MET A 207 6.64 2.71 -6.90
CA MET A 207 7.23 3.98 -6.44
C MET A 207 7.37 4.01 -4.91
N SER A 208 6.56 3.27 -4.17
CA SER A 208 6.71 3.10 -2.72
C SER A 208 7.92 2.23 -2.36
N CYS A 209 8.19 1.20 -3.12
CA CYS A 209 9.29 0.26 -2.90
C CYS A 209 10.67 0.96 -2.79
N PRO A 210 11.11 1.81 -3.75
CA PRO A 210 12.40 2.49 -3.67
C PRO A 210 12.51 3.50 -2.51
N HIS A 211 11.40 4.06 -2.02
CA HIS A 211 11.43 4.86 -0.80
C HIS A 211 11.88 4.00 0.40
N VAL A 212 11.28 2.81 0.55
CA VAL A 212 11.66 1.88 1.63
C VAL A 212 13.09 1.37 1.44
N ALA A 213 13.49 1.05 0.21
CA ALA A 213 14.85 0.63 -0.11
C ALA A 213 15.88 1.74 0.22
N GLY A 214 15.57 3.01 -0.10
CA GLY A 214 16.41 4.15 0.26
C GLY A 214 16.56 4.33 1.78
N ILE A 215 15.46 4.18 2.54
CA ILE A 215 15.49 4.23 4.00
C ILE A 215 16.34 3.07 4.55
N ALA A 216 16.19 1.86 4.03
CA ALA A 216 17.02 0.73 4.41
C ALA A 216 18.52 0.97 4.11
N GLY A 217 18.83 1.60 2.97
CA GLY A 217 20.19 2.03 2.64
C GLY A 217 20.78 3.03 3.63
N LEU A 218 19.99 4.02 4.05
CA LEU A 218 20.40 4.99 5.08
C LEU A 218 20.65 4.31 6.44
N LEU A 219 19.78 3.40 6.86
CA LEU A 219 19.96 2.62 8.08
C LEU A 219 21.21 1.75 8.02
N ARG A 220 21.46 1.08 6.91
CA ARG A 220 22.68 0.28 6.70
C ARG A 220 23.95 1.11 6.69
N ALA A 221 23.90 2.31 6.14
CA ALA A 221 25.03 3.24 6.18
C ALA A 221 25.35 3.70 7.62
N LYS A 222 24.31 4.00 8.42
CA LYS A 222 24.47 4.43 9.81
C LYS A 222 24.85 3.27 10.73
N TYR A 223 24.26 2.10 10.52
CA TYR A 223 24.43 0.89 11.34
C TYR A 223 24.91 -0.30 10.50
N PRO A 224 26.20 -0.32 10.07
CA PRO A 224 26.72 -1.35 9.16
C PRO A 224 26.63 -2.79 9.71
N LYS A 225 26.55 -2.93 11.05
CA LYS A 225 26.46 -4.22 11.74
C LYS A 225 25.03 -4.76 11.86
N TRP A 226 24.01 -3.93 11.58
CA TRP A 226 22.63 -4.41 11.64
C TRP A 226 22.35 -5.42 10.52
N ASN A 227 21.72 -6.52 10.88
CA ASN A 227 21.22 -7.47 9.90
C ASN A 227 19.93 -6.94 9.23
N PRO A 228 19.46 -7.57 8.15
CA PRO A 228 18.24 -7.12 7.44
C PRO A 228 17.00 -7.06 8.34
N ASN A 229 16.86 -7.97 9.31
CA ASN A 229 15.68 -8.03 10.18
C ASN A 229 15.65 -6.88 11.20
N MET A 230 16.79 -6.45 11.70
CA MET A 230 16.89 -5.26 12.54
C MET A 230 16.49 -3.99 11.78
N VAL A 231 16.96 -3.85 10.53
CA VAL A 231 16.57 -2.74 9.63
C VAL A 231 15.07 -2.78 9.36
N TYR A 232 14.54 -3.93 9.04
CA TYR A 232 13.13 -4.18 8.79
C TYR A 232 12.27 -3.81 10.00
N SER A 233 12.66 -4.30 11.18
CA SER A 233 11.99 -3.97 12.43
C SER A 233 12.00 -2.47 12.72
N ALA A 234 13.13 -1.79 12.57
CA ALA A 234 13.24 -0.36 12.81
C ALA A 234 12.28 0.45 11.92
N ILE A 235 12.15 0.07 10.64
CA ILE A 235 11.22 0.73 9.72
C ILE A 235 9.77 0.52 10.13
N MET A 236 9.39 -0.72 10.48
CA MET A 236 8.01 -1.06 10.82
C MET A 236 7.57 -0.46 12.16
N THR A 237 8.37 -0.64 13.21
CA THR A 237 7.97 -0.28 14.58
C THR A 237 7.89 1.22 14.84
N THR A 238 8.50 2.02 13.97
CA THR A 238 8.55 3.48 14.09
C THR A 238 7.60 4.21 13.14
N ALA A 239 6.78 3.47 12.39
CA ALA A 239 5.86 4.01 11.41
C ALA A 239 4.83 4.97 12.01
N ASN A 240 4.42 5.96 11.23
CA ASN A 240 3.34 6.89 11.60
C ASN A 240 1.97 6.26 11.29
N ARG A 241 1.06 6.33 12.26
CA ARG A 241 -0.32 5.83 12.14
C ARG A 241 -1.35 6.92 11.87
N GLY A 242 -0.94 8.17 11.94
CA GLY A 242 -1.80 9.34 11.74
C GLY A 242 -1.59 10.03 10.40
N GLY A 243 -2.61 10.72 9.94
CA GLY A 243 -2.54 11.64 8.81
C GLY A 243 -2.12 13.06 9.23
N ASN A 244 -1.88 13.92 8.25
CA ASN A 244 -1.54 15.33 8.44
C ASN A 244 -2.74 16.20 8.88
N ASP A 245 -3.91 15.61 9.02
CA ASP A 245 -5.13 16.21 9.59
C ASP A 245 -5.35 15.84 11.07
N GLY A 246 -4.44 15.06 11.67
CA GLY A 246 -4.52 14.58 13.04
C GLY A 246 -5.44 13.36 13.23
N VAL A 247 -5.98 12.80 12.15
CA VAL A 247 -6.82 11.60 12.15
C VAL A 247 -6.00 10.41 11.64
N GLY A 248 -6.49 9.20 11.86
CA GLY A 248 -5.87 7.98 11.32
C GLY A 248 -5.84 7.96 9.78
N ILE A 249 -4.98 7.11 9.23
CA ILE A 249 -4.87 6.90 7.78
C ILE A 249 -6.23 6.46 7.22
N ARG A 250 -6.63 7.05 6.09
CA ARG A 250 -7.89 6.73 5.40
C ARG A 250 -7.63 5.84 4.18
N ASP A 251 -8.64 5.08 3.79
CA ASP A 251 -8.67 4.39 2.50
C ASP A 251 -9.13 5.33 1.37
N GLU A 252 -9.15 4.82 0.15
CA GLU A 252 -9.56 5.54 -1.06
C GLU A 252 -11.04 5.96 -1.06
N THR A 253 -11.85 5.41 -0.16
CA THR A 253 -13.27 5.78 0.02
C THR A 253 -13.47 6.84 1.10
N GLY A 254 -12.38 7.29 1.75
CA GLY A 254 -12.39 8.23 2.86
C GLY A 254 -12.71 7.61 4.23
N ARG A 255 -12.87 6.29 4.32
CA ARG A 255 -13.08 5.57 5.58
C ARG A 255 -11.76 5.33 6.29
N ALA A 256 -11.81 5.01 7.57
CA ALA A 256 -10.62 4.58 8.31
C ALA A 256 -10.02 3.32 7.67
N ALA A 257 -8.74 3.40 7.29
CA ALA A 257 -8.01 2.25 6.79
C ALA A 257 -7.65 1.30 7.94
N THR A 258 -7.38 0.03 7.62
CA THR A 258 -7.02 -1.00 8.59
C THR A 258 -5.56 -1.42 8.41
N PRO A 259 -4.97 -2.17 9.35
CA PRO A 259 -3.65 -2.76 9.18
C PRO A 259 -3.50 -3.62 7.92
N PHE A 260 -4.58 -4.19 7.37
CA PHE A 260 -4.55 -4.84 6.06
C PHE A 260 -4.33 -3.88 4.88
N SER A 261 -4.49 -2.59 5.11
CA SER A 261 -4.21 -1.54 4.12
C SER A 261 -2.81 -0.96 4.30
N TYR A 262 -2.43 -0.62 5.54
CA TYR A 262 -1.21 0.16 5.82
C TYR A 262 -0.13 -0.60 6.62
N GLY A 263 -0.35 -1.87 7.01
CA GLY A 263 0.59 -2.63 7.82
C GLY A 263 0.82 -2.01 9.19
N SER A 264 2.06 -1.61 9.46
CA SER A 264 2.45 -0.90 10.68
C SER A 264 2.17 0.62 10.61
N GLY A 265 1.97 1.18 9.41
CA GLY A 265 1.74 2.61 9.16
C GLY A 265 2.57 3.16 8.00
N HIS A 266 2.68 4.48 7.92
CA HIS A 266 3.49 5.19 6.94
C HIS A 266 4.94 5.33 7.41
N VAL A 267 5.92 5.07 6.55
CA VAL A 267 7.35 5.16 6.86
C VAL A 267 7.72 6.48 7.53
N ASN A 268 8.58 6.40 8.55
CA ASN A 268 9.15 7.55 9.23
C ASN A 268 10.68 7.39 9.32
N PRO A 269 11.43 7.87 8.32
CA PRO A 269 12.89 7.70 8.28
C PRO A 269 13.62 8.28 9.49
N ALA A 270 13.14 9.41 10.01
CA ALA A 270 13.77 10.07 11.16
C ALA A 270 13.67 9.21 12.43
N ARG A 271 12.49 8.64 12.70
CA ARG A 271 12.31 7.75 13.85
C ARG A 271 12.97 6.39 13.65
N ALA A 272 13.03 5.88 12.43
CA ALA A 272 13.69 4.62 12.13
C ALA A 272 15.20 4.65 12.40
N LEU A 273 15.82 5.84 12.38
CA LEU A 273 17.23 6.05 12.73
C LEU A 273 17.52 5.89 14.24
N ASP A 274 16.50 5.88 15.09
CA ASP A 274 16.60 5.66 16.53
C ASP A 274 15.34 4.95 17.06
N PRO A 275 15.19 3.66 16.76
CA PRO A 275 13.96 2.92 17.05
C PRO A 275 13.80 2.51 18.51
N GLY A 276 14.84 2.59 19.32
CA GLY A 276 14.87 2.12 20.70
C GLY A 276 14.97 0.60 20.81
N LEU A 277 13.91 -0.13 20.41
CA LEU A 277 13.89 -1.59 20.37
C LEU A 277 13.75 -2.12 18.94
N VAL A 278 14.37 -3.29 18.69
CA VAL A 278 14.20 -4.03 17.43
C VAL A 278 13.86 -5.50 17.70
N TYR A 279 13.02 -6.07 16.84
CA TYR A 279 12.80 -7.50 16.73
C TYR A 279 13.91 -8.09 15.86
N ASP A 280 14.84 -8.80 16.46
CA ASP A 280 15.95 -9.43 15.74
C ASP A 280 15.58 -10.88 15.39
N THR A 281 14.86 -11.02 14.27
CA THR A 281 14.46 -12.33 13.74
C THR A 281 15.66 -13.05 13.16
N THR A 282 15.92 -14.27 13.60
CA THR A 282 17.07 -15.06 13.19
C THR A 282 16.71 -16.06 12.08
N THR A 283 17.73 -16.64 11.44
CA THR A 283 17.55 -17.77 10.51
C THR A 283 16.82 -18.93 11.19
N HIS A 284 17.10 -19.18 12.47
CA HIS A 284 16.46 -20.24 13.25
C HIS A 284 14.95 -20.02 13.42
N ASP A 285 14.51 -18.76 13.58
CA ASP A 285 13.09 -18.41 13.65
C ASP A 285 12.36 -18.72 12.33
N TYR A 286 12.99 -18.41 11.20
CA TYR A 286 12.42 -18.73 9.88
C TYR A 286 12.36 -20.25 9.64
N LEU A 287 13.37 -21.00 10.05
CA LEU A 287 13.34 -22.45 9.96
C LEU A 287 12.24 -23.05 10.84
N ASN A 288 12.07 -22.56 12.06
CA ASN A 288 10.98 -22.97 12.95
C ASN A 288 9.61 -22.61 12.35
N PHE A 289 9.48 -21.44 11.75
CA PHE A 289 8.26 -21.03 11.04
C PHE A 289 7.92 -22.00 9.89
N ILE A 290 8.90 -22.37 9.06
CA ILE A 290 8.72 -23.37 7.99
C ILE A 290 8.34 -24.73 8.60
N CYS A 291 8.92 -25.12 9.73
CA CYS A 291 8.56 -26.34 10.42
C CYS A 291 7.10 -26.36 10.89
N SER A 292 6.61 -25.23 11.41
CA SER A 292 5.24 -25.10 11.92
C SER A 292 4.18 -25.17 10.82
N MET A 293 4.57 -24.90 9.57
CA MET A 293 3.72 -24.96 8.38
C MET A 293 3.54 -26.38 7.82
N ARG A 294 4.17 -27.41 8.43
CA ARG A 294 4.02 -28.79 7.95
C ARG A 294 2.59 -29.30 8.22
N PRO A 295 1.95 -29.97 7.23
CA PRO A 295 0.72 -30.68 7.50
C PRO A 295 0.99 -31.78 8.51
N THR A 296 0.37 -31.69 9.68
CA THR A 296 0.27 -32.81 10.63
C THR A 296 -0.71 -33.82 10.05
N ASN A 297 -0.20 -34.81 9.34
CA ASN A 297 -0.96 -35.93 8.74
C ASN A 297 -1.95 -35.57 7.61
N THR A 298 -1.65 -36.15 6.45
CA THR A 298 -2.53 -36.66 5.42
C THR A 298 -3.31 -35.69 4.54
N GLN A 299 -3.10 -35.93 3.27
CA GLN A 299 -4.00 -35.66 2.15
C GLN A 299 -4.35 -34.21 1.86
N GLY A 300 -3.45 -33.56 1.12
CA GLY A 300 -3.82 -32.51 0.18
C GLY A 300 -4.06 -31.16 0.84
N LEU A 301 -3.18 -30.29 0.59
CA LEU A 301 -3.32 -28.84 0.51
C LEU A 301 -2.07 -28.09 0.99
N LEU A 302 -0.95 -28.34 0.33
CA LEU A 302 -0.09 -27.23 -0.01
C LEU A 302 -0.49 -26.84 -1.44
N PRO A 303 -1.09 -25.67 -1.68
CA PRO A 303 -1.39 -25.21 -3.05
C PRO A 303 -0.13 -24.76 -3.81
N VAL A 304 1.05 -24.99 -3.25
CA VAL A 304 2.34 -24.76 -3.93
C VAL A 304 2.96 -26.13 -4.18
N SER A 305 2.98 -26.56 -5.43
CA SER A 305 3.93 -27.57 -5.92
C SER A 305 5.34 -27.03 -5.65
N LEU A 306 5.93 -27.33 -4.52
CA LEU A 306 7.36 -27.15 -4.35
C LEU A 306 8.05 -28.09 -5.35
N PRO A 307 8.99 -27.59 -6.15
CA PRO A 307 9.65 -28.39 -7.18
C PRO A 307 10.55 -29.51 -6.62
N LEU A 308 10.65 -29.61 -5.29
CA LEU A 308 11.44 -30.62 -4.58
C LEU A 308 10.63 -31.21 -3.43
N PRO A 309 10.76 -32.52 -3.14
CA PRO A 309 10.27 -33.13 -1.91
C PRO A 309 10.79 -32.36 -0.70
N LEU A 310 9.94 -32.21 0.35
CA LEU A 310 10.31 -31.48 1.56
C LEU A 310 11.62 -31.96 2.21
N GLU A 311 11.95 -33.25 2.09
CA GLU A 311 13.20 -33.82 2.60
C GLU A 311 14.43 -33.32 1.79
N GLU A 312 14.29 -33.14 0.48
CA GLU A 312 15.35 -32.58 -0.36
C GLU A 312 15.52 -31.08 -0.12
N LEU A 313 14.40 -30.35 0.07
CA LEU A 313 14.44 -28.94 0.47
C LEU A 313 15.15 -28.75 1.81
N TRP A 314 14.92 -29.65 2.79
CA TRP A 314 15.64 -29.64 4.07
C TRP A 314 17.13 -29.93 3.91
N THR A 315 17.50 -30.81 3.01
CA THR A 315 18.91 -31.10 2.72
C THR A 315 19.59 -29.88 2.10
N VAL A 316 18.91 -29.19 1.16
CA VAL A 316 19.42 -27.96 0.54
C VAL A 316 19.51 -26.83 1.57
N LEU A 317 18.46 -26.61 2.38
CA LEU A 317 18.46 -25.58 3.43
C LEU A 317 19.56 -25.84 4.47
N ASN A 318 19.76 -27.08 4.89
CA ASN A 318 20.86 -27.44 5.79
C ASN A 318 22.23 -27.19 5.17
N CYS A 319 22.44 -27.53 3.88
CA CYS A 319 23.67 -27.21 3.17
C CYS A 319 23.93 -25.72 3.02
N VAL A 320 22.88 -24.93 2.72
CA VAL A 320 23.00 -23.49 2.47
C VAL A 320 23.22 -22.70 3.79
N PHE A 321 22.54 -23.08 4.88
CA PHE A 321 22.56 -22.30 6.11
C PHE A 321 23.54 -22.78 7.19
N HIS A 322 23.97 -24.05 7.13
CA HIS A 322 24.87 -24.62 8.14
C HIS A 322 26.23 -25.05 7.61
N GLY A 323 26.45 -24.98 6.29
CA GLY A 323 27.72 -25.44 5.71
C GLY A 323 28.02 -26.91 6.06
N THR A 324 29.27 -27.18 6.46
CA THR A 324 29.72 -28.51 6.87
C THR A 324 29.55 -28.78 8.38
N ASP A 325 28.72 -27.99 9.10
CA ASP A 325 28.52 -28.17 10.52
C ASP A 325 27.88 -29.51 10.82
N SER A 326 28.48 -30.20 11.81
CA SER A 326 28.16 -31.56 12.22
C SER A 326 26.79 -31.72 12.91
N ASN A 327 26.01 -30.62 13.05
CA ASN A 327 24.70 -30.64 13.72
C ASN A 327 23.62 -29.96 12.86
N PRO A 328 23.00 -30.68 11.91
CA PRO A 328 21.97 -30.13 11.05
C PRO A 328 20.75 -29.70 11.89
N PHE A 329 20.12 -28.58 11.49
CA PHE A 329 18.87 -28.11 12.09
C PHE A 329 17.79 -29.21 12.02
N LYS A 330 17.13 -29.46 13.12
CA LYS A 330 15.97 -30.37 13.20
C LYS A 330 14.77 -29.60 13.70
N CYS A 331 13.63 -29.77 13.03
CA CYS A 331 12.38 -29.22 13.53
C CYS A 331 12.12 -29.71 14.94
N SER A 332 11.82 -28.79 15.84
CA SER A 332 11.31 -29.15 17.16
C SER A 332 10.01 -29.94 17.00
N LYS A 333 9.84 -30.95 17.86
CA LYS A 333 8.58 -31.70 17.92
C LYS A 333 7.52 -30.99 18.78
N ASP A 334 7.95 -29.95 19.50
CA ASP A 334 7.14 -29.23 20.49
C ASP A 334 6.61 -27.93 19.89
N ASP A 335 5.30 -27.72 20.00
CA ASP A 335 4.49 -26.49 19.96
C ASP A 335 5.09 -25.24 19.25
N ASN A 336 5.64 -25.40 18.05
CA ASN A 336 5.98 -24.28 17.21
C ASN A 336 4.74 -23.80 16.47
N HIS A 337 4.14 -22.72 16.93
CA HIS A 337 3.07 -22.05 16.21
C HIS A 337 3.66 -21.07 15.19
N PRO A 338 3.12 -20.98 13.97
CA PRO A 338 3.59 -20.00 12.97
C PRO A 338 3.47 -18.56 13.47
N GLU A 339 2.55 -18.29 14.39
CA GLU A 339 2.39 -17.01 15.07
C GLU A 339 3.55 -16.63 16.00
N ASP A 340 4.41 -17.58 16.38
CA ASP A 340 5.60 -17.35 17.22
C ASP A 340 6.81 -16.79 16.43
N LEU A 341 6.70 -16.67 15.11
CA LEU A 341 7.75 -15.98 14.35
C LEU A 341 8.00 -14.60 14.96
N ASN A 342 9.26 -14.29 15.27
CA ASN A 342 9.66 -13.04 15.93
C ASN A 342 9.51 -11.81 15.00
N TYR A 343 8.29 -11.59 14.50
CA TYR A 343 7.93 -10.56 13.54
C TYR A 343 7.44 -9.30 14.24
N PRO A 344 7.70 -8.08 13.69
CA PRO A 344 7.28 -6.83 14.32
C PRO A 344 5.76 -6.57 14.32
N SER A 345 4.97 -7.47 13.76
CA SER A 345 3.51 -7.47 13.85
C SER A 345 3.02 -8.80 14.44
N ILE A 346 1.77 -8.83 14.88
CA ILE A 346 1.16 -10.02 15.48
C ILE A 346 -0.15 -10.28 14.75
N SER A 347 -0.23 -11.44 14.08
CA SER A 347 -1.47 -11.89 13.45
C SER A 347 -1.89 -13.21 14.08
N ALA A 348 -3.10 -13.25 14.61
CA ALA A 348 -3.75 -14.41 15.21
C ALA A 348 -5.05 -14.73 14.44
N PRO A 349 -4.94 -15.40 13.26
CA PRO A 349 -6.04 -15.56 12.31
C PRO A 349 -7.03 -16.67 12.70
N CYS A 350 -6.82 -17.35 13.83
CA CYS A 350 -7.68 -18.44 14.30
C CYS A 350 -7.62 -18.53 15.83
N LEU A 351 -8.22 -17.54 16.51
CA LEU A 351 -8.29 -17.56 17.96
C LEU A 351 -9.35 -18.58 18.44
N PRO A 352 -9.08 -19.33 19.51
CA PRO A 352 -10.11 -20.17 20.12
C PRO A 352 -11.22 -19.29 20.69
N SER A 353 -12.50 -19.69 20.48
CA SER A 353 -13.66 -18.98 21.02
C SER A 353 -13.75 -19.06 22.54
N SER A 354 -13.01 -19.95 23.18
CA SER A 354 -12.89 -20.10 24.65
C SER A 354 -11.43 -20.43 25.01
N GLY A 355 -11.01 -20.01 26.22
CA GLY A 355 -9.65 -20.18 26.66
C GLY A 355 -8.73 -19.02 26.25
N SER A 356 -7.44 -19.27 26.17
CA SER A 356 -6.45 -18.26 25.81
C SER A 356 -5.49 -18.79 24.74
N PHE A 357 -4.99 -17.90 23.89
CA PHE A 357 -3.95 -18.14 22.92
C PHE A 357 -2.76 -17.23 23.21
N THR A 358 -1.54 -17.75 23.19
CA THR A 358 -0.35 -16.98 23.57
C THR A 358 0.72 -17.09 22.49
N VAL A 359 1.25 -15.94 22.08
CA VAL A 359 2.42 -15.84 21.20
C VAL A 359 3.63 -15.31 21.96
N LYS A 360 4.82 -15.70 21.52
CA LYS A 360 6.10 -15.30 22.12
C LYS A 360 6.79 -14.30 21.22
N ARG A 361 7.45 -13.32 21.83
CA ARG A 361 8.27 -12.32 21.12
C ARG A 361 9.52 -12.02 21.94
N ARG A 362 10.55 -11.52 21.26
CA ARG A 362 11.75 -10.98 21.89
C ARG A 362 12.21 -9.71 21.18
N VAL A 363 12.81 -8.82 21.94
CA VAL A 363 13.34 -7.55 21.42
C VAL A 363 14.71 -7.28 22.03
N ARG A 364 15.51 -6.53 21.28
CA ARG A 364 16.83 -6.04 21.67
C ARG A 364 16.81 -4.53 21.77
N ASN A 365 17.45 -3.96 22.81
CA ASN A 365 17.63 -2.51 22.90
C ASN A 365 18.81 -2.07 22.01
N VAL A 366 18.53 -1.15 21.09
CA VAL A 366 19.53 -0.54 20.19
C VAL A 366 19.68 0.96 20.41
N GLY A 367 18.87 1.55 21.29
CA GLY A 367 18.98 2.97 21.70
C GLY A 367 20.13 3.27 22.65
N GLY A 368 20.74 2.20 23.20
CA GLY A 368 21.89 2.29 24.14
C GLY A 368 21.49 2.71 25.55
N GLY A 369 22.42 2.51 26.48
CA GLY A 369 22.29 2.91 27.89
C GLY A 369 21.24 2.11 28.68
N ALA A 370 21.17 2.41 29.99
CA ALA A 370 20.15 1.85 30.89
C ALA A 370 18.79 2.50 30.60
N VAL A 371 17.78 1.65 30.34
CA VAL A 371 16.44 2.10 29.96
C VAL A 371 15.38 1.07 30.34
N SER A 372 14.18 1.53 30.65
CA SER A 372 13.02 0.67 30.86
C SER A 372 11.90 1.07 29.90
N TYR A 373 11.31 0.09 29.25
CA TYR A 373 10.15 0.26 28.38
C TYR A 373 8.91 -0.33 29.05
N THR A 374 7.82 0.41 29.04
CA THR A 374 6.50 -0.04 29.52
C THR A 374 5.57 -0.21 28.33
N VAL A 375 4.78 -1.28 28.33
CA VAL A 375 3.82 -1.56 27.27
C VAL A 375 2.50 -0.85 27.49
N SER A 376 1.95 -0.23 26.45
CA SER A 376 0.55 0.14 26.32
C SER A 376 -0.14 -0.72 25.27
N ILE A 377 -1.45 -0.99 25.43
CA ILE A 377 -2.20 -1.91 24.59
C ILE A 377 -3.44 -1.22 24.06
N THR A 378 -3.58 -1.20 22.74
CA THR A 378 -4.84 -0.90 22.05
C THR A 378 -5.57 -2.22 21.85
N GLN A 379 -6.64 -2.44 22.61
CA GLN A 379 -7.39 -3.70 22.58
C GLN A 379 -8.13 -3.85 21.25
N PRO A 380 -8.02 -5.01 20.57
CA PRO A 380 -8.92 -5.33 19.46
C PRO A 380 -10.35 -5.54 20.00
N PRO A 381 -11.39 -5.08 19.29
CA PRO A 381 -12.77 -5.32 19.69
C PRO A 381 -13.07 -6.82 19.94
N GLY A 382 -13.78 -7.14 21.02
CA GLY A 382 -14.14 -8.52 21.38
C GLY A 382 -12.99 -9.41 21.90
N VAL A 383 -11.77 -8.87 21.99
CA VAL A 383 -10.56 -9.63 22.42
C VAL A 383 -9.80 -8.85 23.48
N THR A 384 -9.53 -9.49 24.61
CA THR A 384 -8.60 -8.96 25.62
C THR A 384 -7.19 -9.42 25.31
N VAL A 385 -6.26 -8.48 25.21
CA VAL A 385 -4.83 -8.72 25.02
C VAL A 385 -4.07 -8.35 26.29
N THR A 386 -3.20 -9.23 26.75
CA THR A 386 -2.28 -8.99 27.88
C THR A 386 -0.85 -9.26 27.47
N VAL A 387 0.09 -8.50 28.04
CA VAL A 387 1.53 -8.65 27.77
C VAL A 387 2.28 -8.91 29.08
N ASN A 388 3.11 -9.93 29.11
CA ASN A 388 3.89 -10.31 30.30
C ASN A 388 5.35 -10.64 29.92
N PRO A 389 6.35 -9.96 30.54
CA PRO A 389 6.20 -8.86 31.49
C PRO A 389 5.67 -7.58 30.81
N SER A 390 5.06 -6.70 31.58
CA SER A 390 4.57 -5.38 31.11
C SER A 390 5.65 -4.30 31.09
N THR A 391 6.84 -4.62 31.61
CA THR A 391 8.01 -3.73 31.61
C THR A 391 9.26 -4.53 31.24
N LEU A 392 10.06 -3.98 30.34
CA LEU A 392 11.34 -4.51 29.91
C LEU A 392 12.46 -3.56 30.33
N SER A 393 13.35 -4.01 31.21
CA SER A 393 14.46 -3.19 31.70
C SER A 393 15.78 -3.69 31.15
N PHE A 394 16.59 -2.78 30.64
CA PHE A 394 17.94 -3.01 30.13
C PHE A 394 18.92 -2.19 30.97
N ASP A 395 20.03 -2.82 31.41
CA ASP A 395 21.07 -2.17 32.21
C ASP A 395 22.02 -1.29 31.38
N GLY A 396 22.06 -1.51 30.09
CA GLY A 396 22.95 -0.79 29.17
C GLY A 396 24.37 -1.32 29.12
N GLU A 397 24.72 -2.34 29.90
CA GLU A 397 26.07 -2.92 29.96
C GLU A 397 26.32 -3.86 28.76
N ASN A 398 25.28 -4.60 28.35
CA ASN A 398 25.36 -5.52 27.24
C ASN A 398 24.32 -5.17 26.14
N PRO A 399 24.78 -4.65 24.98
CA PRO A 399 23.88 -4.26 23.88
C PRO A 399 23.22 -5.45 23.18
N ASP A 400 23.72 -6.68 23.42
CA ASP A 400 23.21 -7.90 22.78
C ASP A 400 22.15 -8.63 23.62
N VAL A 401 21.77 -8.07 24.78
CA VAL A 401 20.71 -8.67 25.62
C VAL A 401 19.36 -8.58 24.93
N GLU A 402 18.74 -9.74 24.76
CA GLU A 402 17.35 -9.87 24.35
C GLU A 402 16.43 -9.98 25.57
N LYS A 403 15.28 -9.32 25.50
CA LYS A 403 14.20 -9.47 26.48
C LYS A 403 13.01 -10.13 25.82
N HIS A 404 12.51 -11.18 26.47
CA HIS A 404 11.39 -11.98 26.02
C HIS A 404 10.11 -11.51 26.67
N PHE A 405 9.02 -11.56 25.93
CA PHE A 405 7.67 -11.31 26.43
C PHE A 405 6.63 -12.19 25.72
N LYS A 406 5.51 -12.36 26.39
CA LYS A 406 4.37 -13.13 25.90
C LYS A 406 3.19 -12.19 25.69
N VAL A 407 2.49 -12.38 24.58
CA VAL A 407 1.23 -11.67 24.26
C VAL A 407 0.13 -12.72 24.27
N THR A 408 -0.80 -12.58 25.21
CA THR A 408 -1.91 -13.53 25.42
C THR A 408 -3.22 -12.90 25.01
N PHE A 409 -3.97 -13.62 24.22
CA PHE A 409 -5.28 -13.27 23.69
C PHE A 409 -6.35 -14.07 24.41
N GLN A 410 -7.44 -13.40 24.80
CA GLN A 410 -8.63 -14.04 25.35
C GLN A 410 -9.87 -13.44 24.69
N VAL A 411 -10.64 -14.26 24.01
CA VAL A 411 -11.89 -13.84 23.35
C VAL A 411 -12.97 -13.72 24.43
N HIS A 412 -13.62 -12.54 24.50
CA HIS A 412 -14.76 -12.31 25.40
C HIS A 412 -16.06 -12.00 24.61
N ASP A 413 -15.94 -11.56 23.35
CA ASP A 413 -17.07 -11.48 22.42
C ASP A 413 -16.72 -12.16 21.09
N PRO A 414 -17.09 -13.46 20.93
CA PRO A 414 -16.77 -14.20 19.73
C PRO A 414 -17.58 -13.74 18.50
N VAL A 415 -18.70 -13.05 18.68
CA VAL A 415 -19.48 -12.50 17.56
C VAL A 415 -18.77 -11.30 16.96
N GLU A 416 -18.27 -10.40 17.80
CA GLU A 416 -17.48 -9.26 17.36
C GLU A 416 -16.14 -9.71 16.73
N ALA A 417 -15.47 -10.68 17.37
CA ALA A 417 -14.22 -11.25 16.89
C ALA A 417 -14.35 -12.25 15.72
N ALA A 418 -15.56 -12.54 15.24
CA ALA A 418 -15.79 -13.41 14.06
C ALA A 418 -15.28 -12.75 12.76
N ASN A 419 -15.20 -11.44 12.70
CA ASN A 419 -14.49 -10.72 11.66
C ASN A 419 -13.08 -10.39 12.14
N TYR A 420 -12.21 -9.96 11.21
CA TYR A 420 -10.91 -9.45 11.62
C TYR A 420 -11.06 -8.17 12.45
N VAL A 421 -10.49 -8.20 13.65
CA VAL A 421 -10.41 -7.08 14.59
C VAL A 421 -8.97 -6.62 14.75
N PHE A 422 -8.78 -5.34 15.04
CA PHE A 422 -7.48 -4.70 14.99
C PHE A 422 -7.15 -3.99 16.30
N GLY A 423 -5.90 -4.11 16.71
CA GLY A 423 -5.33 -3.45 17.87
C GLY A 423 -3.83 -3.31 17.74
N GLY A 424 -3.13 -3.28 18.85
CA GLY A 424 -1.67 -3.27 18.86
C GLY A 424 -1.07 -3.08 20.23
N ILE A 425 0.22 -3.29 20.31
CA ILE A 425 1.05 -3.03 21.48
C ILE A 425 2.09 -1.96 21.16
N GLU A 426 2.35 -1.09 22.10
CA GLU A 426 3.39 -0.06 21.98
C GLU A 426 4.28 -0.08 23.21
N TRP A 427 5.57 -0.36 23.03
CA TRP A 427 6.57 -0.19 24.07
C TRP A 427 7.10 1.24 24.06
N SER A 428 7.09 1.92 25.20
CA SER A 428 7.62 3.28 25.33
C SER A 428 8.57 3.39 26.51
N ASP A 429 9.65 4.14 26.31
CA ASP A 429 10.59 4.53 27.38
C ASP A 429 10.14 5.78 28.16
N GLY A 430 8.94 6.29 27.83
CA GLY A 430 8.40 7.53 28.41
C GLY A 430 9.09 8.81 27.92
N LYS A 431 9.97 8.71 26.92
CA LYS A 431 10.72 9.84 26.34
C LYS A 431 10.51 9.92 24.83
N ASN A 432 11.42 9.33 24.06
CA ASN A 432 11.47 9.48 22.60
C ASN A 432 11.12 8.20 21.85
N HIS A 433 11.22 7.04 22.49
CA HIS A 433 11.04 5.76 21.83
C HIS A 433 9.62 5.24 21.98
N HIS A 434 9.02 4.93 20.84
CA HIS A 434 7.69 4.34 20.69
C HIS A 434 7.78 3.21 19.68
N VAL A 435 7.75 1.97 20.16
CA VAL A 435 7.95 0.76 19.37
C VAL A 435 6.62 0.08 19.18
N TRP A 436 5.97 0.35 18.06
CA TRP A 436 4.63 -0.11 17.75
C TRP A 436 4.62 -1.45 17.03
N SER A 437 3.73 -2.34 17.45
CA SER A 437 3.44 -3.60 16.76
C SER A 437 1.93 -3.76 16.58
N PRO A 438 1.42 -3.74 15.34
CA PRO A 438 0.01 -3.95 15.08
C PRO A 438 -0.40 -5.38 15.42
N ILE A 439 -1.64 -5.52 15.91
CA ILE A 439 -2.32 -6.78 16.16
C ILE A 439 -3.49 -6.92 15.20
N VAL A 440 -3.62 -8.11 14.60
CA VAL A 440 -4.76 -8.52 13.81
C VAL A 440 -5.23 -9.86 14.32
N ALA A 441 -6.52 -10.00 14.61
CA ALA A 441 -7.07 -11.20 15.19
C ALA A 441 -8.46 -11.54 14.64
N THR A 442 -8.81 -12.85 14.60
CA THR A 442 -10.17 -13.32 14.32
C THR A 442 -10.39 -14.71 14.93
N THR A 443 -11.63 -15.04 15.27
CA THR A 443 -12.04 -16.38 15.67
C THR A 443 -12.46 -17.24 14.48
N LYS A 444 -12.61 -16.66 13.30
CA LYS A 444 -12.98 -17.39 12.08
C LYS A 444 -11.72 -18.01 11.48
N CYS A 445 -11.54 -19.31 11.70
CA CYS A 445 -10.50 -20.08 11.03
C CYS A 445 -10.81 -20.19 9.54
N GLY A 446 -9.82 -19.85 8.69
CA GLY A 446 -9.94 -19.90 7.22
C GLY A 446 -9.88 -21.29 6.64
#